data_3f5285d1e6915c4618bb85191b9b5412
#
_entry.id   3f5285d1e6915c4618bb85191b9b5412
#
_cell.length_a   1.000
_cell.length_b   1.000
_cell.length_c   1.000
_cell.angle_alpha   90.00
_cell.angle_beta   90.00
_cell.angle_gamma   90.00
#
_symmetry.space_group_name_H-M   'P 1'
#
loop_
_entity.id
_entity.type
_entity.pdbx_description
1 polymer ?
#
loop_
_entity_poly.entity_id
_entity_poly.type
_entity_poly.pdbx_seq_one_letter_code
_entity_poly.pdbx_strand_id
1 'polypeptide(L)'
;MKERETDILIVGGGTGGCAAAMAAASLGRHVIMTEETDWIGGQLTQQAVPPDENRWIESHGCTRRYRQYRSMVRQYYRDHYPLTPQARMTPHLNPGMGGVSRVCHEFRVGLAVLEQQLAFARSRGLVDVLLRTVAISAEAIGDTVRTVTLRDLESGDETVVRANFVLDATELGDLLPMAGVEYVSGAESQAETEEPHALSGPADPENVQGIAWCFPMAYDPTPGADHTRDKPVQYDRWREYTPQIRPGNAPWNAPWPNRLLHWTHAHPIDLSPRPRVLLPAEQTKPGEALWLFRRIVFSGHYAENLMPHEVTLVNWPQNDYFEGNLIDKPEAEVKRCLEEARQLSLSLFHWMQTEAPRPDGGAGYPGLYLRPDMVGTADGLAKYPYIRESRRITAVYTVTENHVGARARGIERGRAGEGERFPDSVGIGSYRIDLHPSTALDNYIDIDSLPFQIPLGSLLPVRMKNLIPACKNLGVTHITNGCYRLHPVEWNIGEAAGLLAAHCLERGLEPHQVREDEARLTDFQALCIAQGFELEWPHTHAV
;
A
#
# COMPACT_ATOMS: atom_id res chain seq x y z
N MET A 1 22.31 -26.75 -0.64
CA MET A 1 20.96 -26.19 -0.56
C MET A 1 20.36 -26.65 0.76
N LYS A 2 19.86 -25.75 1.58
CA LYS A 2 19.20 -26.09 2.86
C LYS A 2 17.75 -26.46 2.57
N GLU A 3 17.16 -27.36 3.37
CA GLU A 3 15.74 -27.69 3.30
C GLU A 3 15.06 -27.30 4.61
N ARG A 4 13.83 -26.78 4.52
CA ARG A 4 12.99 -26.43 5.67
C ARG A 4 11.54 -26.84 5.41
N GLU A 5 10.81 -27.08 6.49
CA GLU A 5 9.38 -27.37 6.45
C GLU A 5 8.64 -26.43 7.38
N THR A 6 7.42 -26.07 7.00
CA THR A 6 6.51 -25.24 7.80
C THR A 6 5.06 -25.56 7.47
N ASP A 7 4.12 -25.17 8.32
CA ASP A 7 2.69 -25.24 8.00
C ASP A 7 2.32 -24.27 6.89
N ILE A 8 2.79 -23.02 7.01
CA ILE A 8 2.46 -21.93 6.11
C ILE A 8 3.74 -21.16 5.75
N LEU A 9 4.01 -21.01 4.45
CA LEU A 9 5.01 -20.09 3.94
C LEU A 9 4.33 -18.82 3.47
N ILE A 10 4.78 -17.67 3.95
CA ILE A 10 4.34 -16.34 3.49
C ILE A 10 5.51 -15.70 2.75
N VAL A 11 5.36 -15.48 1.45
CA VAL A 11 6.36 -14.80 0.63
C VAL A 11 5.99 -13.34 0.55
N GLY A 12 6.80 -12.48 1.17
CA GLY A 12 6.56 -11.05 1.33
C GLY A 12 6.12 -10.69 2.76
N GLY A 13 6.92 -9.86 3.42
CA GLY A 13 6.67 -9.34 4.77
C GLY A 13 5.97 -7.96 4.77
N GLY A 14 5.19 -7.65 3.72
CA GLY A 14 4.40 -6.44 3.61
C GLY A 14 3.29 -6.35 4.65
N THR A 15 2.39 -5.37 4.50
CA THR A 15 1.25 -5.16 5.42
C THR A 15 0.38 -6.40 5.53
N GLY A 16 0.01 -6.99 4.40
CA GLY A 16 -0.79 -8.22 4.36
C GLY A 16 -0.03 -9.44 4.89
N GLY A 17 1.27 -9.58 4.55
CA GLY A 17 2.10 -10.68 5.02
C GLY A 17 2.25 -10.70 6.54
N CYS A 18 2.49 -9.54 7.16
CA CYS A 18 2.52 -9.40 8.62
C CYS A 18 1.19 -9.79 9.27
N ALA A 19 0.07 -9.31 8.71
CA ALA A 19 -1.27 -9.63 9.21
C ALA A 19 -1.56 -11.14 9.10
N ALA A 20 -1.19 -11.76 7.97
CA ALA A 20 -1.34 -13.20 7.75
C ALA A 20 -0.52 -14.04 8.76
N ALA A 21 0.72 -13.63 9.01
CA ALA A 21 1.59 -14.32 9.98
C ALA A 21 1.02 -14.27 11.40
N MET A 22 0.53 -13.08 11.82
CA MET A 22 -0.13 -12.91 13.12
C MET A 22 -1.38 -13.78 13.25
N ALA A 23 -2.20 -13.80 12.19
CA ALA A 23 -3.45 -14.56 12.15
C ALA A 23 -3.19 -16.08 12.25
N ALA A 24 -2.32 -16.62 11.40
CA ALA A 24 -1.99 -18.02 11.38
C ALA A 24 -1.34 -18.49 12.71
N ALA A 25 -0.39 -17.72 13.22
CA ALA A 25 0.28 -18.03 14.49
C ALA A 25 -0.66 -17.98 15.69
N SER A 26 -1.73 -17.14 15.66
CA SER A 26 -2.73 -17.09 16.71
C SER A 26 -3.54 -18.40 16.84
N LEU A 27 -3.57 -19.20 15.79
CA LEU A 27 -4.16 -20.54 15.76
C LEU A 27 -3.09 -21.66 15.92
N GLY A 28 -1.89 -21.31 16.38
CA GLY A 28 -0.82 -22.26 16.70
C GLY A 28 -0.08 -22.81 15.48
N ARG A 29 -0.22 -22.21 14.28
CA ARG A 29 0.48 -22.67 13.08
C ARG A 29 1.91 -22.15 13.01
N HIS A 30 2.80 -22.98 12.51
CA HIS A 30 4.18 -22.59 12.22
C HIS A 30 4.25 -21.85 10.88
N VAL A 31 4.86 -20.69 10.89
CA VAL A 31 4.95 -19.78 9.74
C VAL A 31 6.42 -19.43 9.47
N ILE A 32 6.84 -19.55 8.23
CA ILE A 32 8.02 -18.86 7.71
C ILE A 32 7.51 -17.67 6.86
N MET A 33 7.98 -16.47 7.17
CA MET A 33 7.67 -15.26 6.41
C MET A 33 8.96 -14.64 5.86
N THR A 34 9.01 -14.37 4.57
CA THR A 34 10.16 -13.68 3.94
C THR A 34 9.90 -12.18 3.82
N GLU A 35 10.98 -11.42 3.73
CA GLU A 35 10.92 -9.99 3.40
C GLU A 35 12.19 -9.60 2.62
N GLU A 36 12.00 -8.92 1.49
CA GLU A 36 13.09 -8.52 0.60
C GLU A 36 14.03 -7.49 1.23
N THR A 37 13.49 -6.60 2.06
CA THR A 37 14.26 -5.59 2.79
C THR A 37 14.65 -6.06 4.19
N ASP A 38 15.23 -5.18 4.98
CA ASP A 38 15.52 -5.41 6.40
C ASP A 38 14.39 -4.89 7.32
N TRP A 39 13.25 -4.45 6.78
CA TRP A 39 12.07 -3.99 7.50
C TRP A 39 10.81 -4.71 7.03
N ILE A 40 10.03 -5.25 7.95
CA ILE A 40 8.67 -5.76 7.67
C ILE A 40 7.64 -4.64 7.69
N GLY A 41 6.48 -4.85 7.06
CA GLY A 41 5.31 -3.97 7.18
C GLY A 41 4.89 -3.25 5.88
N GLY A 42 5.65 -3.41 4.79
CA GLY A 42 5.27 -2.90 3.47
C GLY A 42 5.04 -1.39 3.45
N GLN A 43 3.87 -0.99 3.00
CA GLN A 43 3.51 0.43 2.90
C GLN A 43 3.52 1.15 4.26
N LEU A 44 3.33 0.47 5.39
CA LEU A 44 3.41 1.06 6.73
C LEU A 44 4.83 1.43 7.17
N THR A 45 5.86 0.88 6.55
CA THR A 45 7.26 0.96 7.01
C THR A 45 8.24 1.23 5.87
N GLN A 46 8.67 0.18 5.13
CA GLN A 46 9.75 0.25 4.14
C GLN A 46 9.42 1.07 2.89
N GLN A 47 8.14 1.17 2.51
CA GLN A 47 7.67 2.03 1.42
C GLN A 47 7.33 3.45 1.91
N ALA A 48 7.34 3.66 3.22
CA ALA A 48 7.20 4.94 3.89
C ALA A 48 5.92 5.70 3.52
N VAL A 49 4.74 5.07 3.64
CA VAL A 49 3.45 5.73 3.43
C VAL A 49 2.65 5.75 4.72
N PRO A 50 2.29 6.94 5.27
CA PRO A 50 1.35 7.01 6.39
C PRO A 50 0.02 6.35 6.00
N PRO A 51 -0.66 5.67 6.94
CA PRO A 51 -1.85 4.88 6.62
C PRO A 51 -2.94 5.68 5.91
N ASP A 52 -3.32 5.27 4.72
CA ASP A 52 -4.54 5.77 4.06
C ASP A 52 -5.73 4.99 4.62
N GLU A 53 -6.62 5.68 5.33
CA GLU A 53 -7.66 5.06 6.14
C GLU A 53 -9.04 5.65 5.83
N ASN A 54 -10.07 4.85 6.08
CA ASN A 54 -11.45 5.33 5.98
C ASN A 54 -11.80 6.30 7.12
N ARG A 55 -12.79 7.14 6.90
CA ARG A 55 -13.21 8.18 7.87
C ARG A 55 -13.80 7.64 9.18
N TRP A 56 -14.25 6.38 9.21
CA TRP A 56 -14.84 5.73 10.39
C TRP A 56 -13.85 4.87 11.18
N ILE A 57 -12.56 4.87 10.79
CA ILE A 57 -11.52 3.96 11.29
C ILE A 57 -11.38 3.94 12.83
N GLU A 58 -11.78 5.01 13.51
CA GLU A 58 -11.73 5.05 14.99
C GLU A 58 -12.82 4.20 15.65
N SER A 59 -13.91 3.89 14.95
CA SER A 59 -15.04 3.12 15.48
C SER A 59 -15.22 1.76 14.78
N HIS A 60 -15.08 1.71 13.46
CA HIS A 60 -15.28 0.50 12.63
C HIS A 60 -14.53 0.61 11.29
N GLY A 61 -14.62 -0.41 10.47
CA GLY A 61 -13.99 -0.45 9.14
C GLY A 61 -12.57 -1.00 9.15
N CYS A 62 -12.23 -1.83 10.13
CA CYS A 62 -10.97 -2.59 10.15
C CYS A 62 -11.05 -3.76 11.15
N THR A 63 -10.13 -4.72 11.02
CA THR A 63 -10.02 -5.84 11.97
C THR A 63 -9.55 -5.37 13.36
N ARG A 64 -9.80 -6.21 14.38
CA ARG A 64 -9.31 -5.96 15.75
C ARG A 64 -7.79 -5.80 15.82
N ARG A 65 -7.02 -6.61 15.04
CA ARG A 65 -5.55 -6.53 15.06
C ARG A 65 -5.03 -5.24 14.43
N TYR A 66 -5.64 -4.75 13.35
CA TYR A 66 -5.30 -3.45 12.79
C TYR A 66 -5.63 -2.31 13.77
N ARG A 67 -6.77 -2.37 14.43
CA ARG A 67 -7.14 -1.41 15.50
C ARG A 67 -6.15 -1.45 16.66
N GLN A 68 -5.68 -2.66 17.02
CA GLN A 68 -4.63 -2.83 18.02
C GLN A 68 -3.32 -2.19 17.57
N TYR A 69 -2.89 -2.40 16.31
CA TYR A 69 -1.72 -1.73 15.73
C TYR A 69 -1.81 -0.21 15.92
N ARG A 70 -2.91 0.42 15.51
CA ARG A 70 -3.13 1.86 15.66
C ARG A 70 -3.04 2.33 17.13
N SER A 71 -3.61 1.56 18.03
CA SER A 71 -3.59 1.86 19.48
C SER A 71 -2.17 1.72 20.05
N MET A 72 -1.43 0.70 19.64
CA MET A 72 -0.04 0.49 20.06
C MET A 72 0.90 1.57 19.50
N VAL A 73 0.70 2.05 18.27
CA VAL A 73 1.43 3.22 17.74
C VAL A 73 1.25 4.43 18.66
N ARG A 74 0.01 4.78 19.02
CA ARG A 74 -0.27 5.89 19.95
C ARG A 74 0.35 5.67 21.33
N GLN A 75 0.29 4.42 21.82
CA GLN A 75 0.87 4.08 23.13
C GLN A 75 2.40 4.18 23.09
N TYR A 76 3.04 3.73 21.99
CA TYR A 76 4.48 3.84 21.80
C TYR A 76 4.97 5.30 21.94
N TYR A 77 4.26 6.26 21.34
CA TYR A 77 4.58 7.68 21.50
C TYR A 77 4.40 8.14 22.97
N ARG A 78 3.36 7.70 23.67
CA ARG A 78 3.14 8.04 25.07
C ARG A 78 4.23 7.51 25.99
N ASP A 79 4.75 6.35 25.71
CA ASP A 79 5.74 5.66 26.55
C ASP A 79 7.17 6.13 26.28
N HIS A 80 7.50 6.43 25.02
CA HIS A 80 8.89 6.60 24.61
C HIS A 80 9.25 8.01 24.13
N TYR A 81 8.24 8.85 23.85
CA TYR A 81 8.50 10.18 23.31
C TYR A 81 8.26 11.28 24.38
N PRO A 82 9.03 12.38 24.35
CA PRO A 82 8.91 13.49 25.30
C PRO A 82 7.71 14.38 24.95
N LEU A 83 6.52 13.80 24.97
CA LEU A 83 5.28 14.50 24.64
C LEU A 83 4.93 15.54 25.70
N THR A 84 4.36 16.67 25.25
CA THR A 84 3.69 17.62 26.17
C THR A 84 2.56 16.91 26.93
N PRO A 85 2.20 17.41 28.14
CA PRO A 85 1.05 16.85 28.88
C PRO A 85 -0.24 16.83 28.06
N GLN A 86 -0.50 17.85 27.25
CA GLN A 86 -1.67 17.94 26.39
C GLN A 86 -1.67 16.84 25.32
N ALA A 87 -0.55 16.66 24.59
CA ALA A 87 -0.43 15.61 23.58
C ALA A 87 -0.58 14.21 24.21
N ARG A 88 0.06 13.98 25.36
CA ARG A 88 -0.01 12.71 26.10
C ARG A 88 -1.43 12.33 26.51
N MET A 89 -2.25 13.32 26.87
CA MET A 89 -3.65 13.12 27.29
C MET A 89 -4.64 13.05 26.12
N THR A 90 -4.22 13.35 24.88
CA THR A 90 -5.10 13.31 23.70
C THR A 90 -5.49 11.86 23.38
N PRO A 91 -6.78 11.45 23.47
CA PRO A 91 -7.20 10.05 23.29
C PRO A 91 -6.81 9.50 21.92
N HIS A 92 -7.15 10.21 20.85
CA HIS A 92 -6.84 9.86 19.47
C HIS A 92 -5.65 10.67 18.95
N LEU A 93 -4.50 10.57 19.65
CA LEU A 93 -3.28 11.24 19.23
C LEU A 93 -2.94 10.91 17.78
N ASN A 94 -2.79 11.94 16.95
CA ASN A 94 -2.21 11.85 15.61
C ASN A 94 -0.78 12.40 15.68
N PRO A 95 0.26 11.57 15.76
CA PRO A 95 1.62 12.03 16.07
C PRO A 95 2.15 13.11 15.13
N GLY A 96 1.90 12.96 13.84
CA GLY A 96 2.32 13.92 12.83
C GLY A 96 1.30 15.01 12.52
N MET A 97 0.06 14.90 12.98
CA MET A 97 -1.03 15.82 12.61
C MET A 97 -1.17 15.97 11.08
N GLY A 98 -0.81 14.93 10.31
CA GLY A 98 -1.01 14.91 8.86
C GLY A 98 -2.48 14.74 8.49
N GLY A 99 -2.86 15.27 7.32
CA GLY A 99 -4.25 15.29 6.87
C GLY A 99 -4.76 13.98 6.28
N VAL A 100 -3.86 13.09 5.82
CA VAL A 100 -4.20 11.85 5.12
C VAL A 100 -4.74 10.77 6.07
N SER A 101 -4.33 10.79 7.33
CA SER A 101 -4.66 9.76 8.32
C SER A 101 -4.94 10.36 9.70
N ARG A 102 -5.63 9.58 10.52
CA ARG A 102 -5.81 9.86 11.96
C ARG A 102 -4.63 9.38 12.81
N VAL A 103 -3.61 8.75 12.19
CA VAL A 103 -2.43 8.21 12.88
C VAL A 103 -1.17 8.30 11.99
N CYS A 104 -0.91 9.49 11.44
CA CYS A 104 0.36 9.75 10.77
C CYS A 104 1.51 9.64 11.77
N HIS A 105 2.42 8.71 11.53
CA HIS A 105 3.51 8.38 12.46
C HIS A 105 4.82 8.13 11.73
N GLU A 106 5.92 8.11 12.48
CA GLU A 106 7.24 7.73 11.99
C GLU A 106 7.28 6.24 11.64
N PHE A 107 7.95 5.88 10.55
CA PHE A 107 7.96 4.50 10.03
C PHE A 107 8.69 3.52 10.97
N ARG A 108 9.72 4.01 11.69
CA ARG A 108 10.38 3.21 12.74
C ARG A 108 9.46 2.85 13.90
N VAL A 109 8.50 3.71 14.24
CA VAL A 109 7.48 3.41 15.25
C VAL A 109 6.54 2.33 14.71
N GLY A 110 6.13 2.44 13.44
CA GLY A 110 5.35 1.40 12.78
C GLY A 110 6.04 0.04 12.83
N LEU A 111 7.33 0.00 12.47
CA LEU A 111 8.16 -1.21 12.53
C LEU A 111 8.22 -1.79 13.95
N ALA A 112 8.56 -0.96 14.94
CA ALA A 112 8.66 -1.41 16.33
C ALA A 112 7.34 -2.00 16.85
N VAL A 113 6.20 -1.42 16.46
CA VAL A 113 4.88 -1.93 16.84
C VAL A 113 4.57 -3.27 16.14
N LEU A 114 4.90 -3.44 14.86
CA LEU A 114 4.73 -4.72 14.16
C LEU A 114 5.59 -5.82 14.80
N GLU A 115 6.83 -5.51 15.14
CA GLU A 115 7.72 -6.43 15.86
C GLU A 115 7.17 -6.80 17.24
N GLN A 116 6.58 -5.85 17.98
CA GLN A 116 5.90 -6.12 19.24
C GLN A 116 4.69 -7.03 19.07
N GLN A 117 3.88 -6.81 18.03
CA GLN A 117 2.73 -7.69 17.75
C GLN A 117 3.15 -9.13 17.41
N LEU A 118 4.28 -9.31 16.74
CA LEU A 118 4.86 -10.62 16.41
C LEU A 118 5.67 -11.23 17.56
N ALA A 119 6.05 -10.46 18.58
CA ALA A 119 7.03 -10.87 19.59
C ALA A 119 6.65 -12.18 20.31
N PHE A 120 5.39 -12.35 20.69
CA PHE A 120 4.93 -13.58 21.33
C PHE A 120 5.08 -14.79 20.39
N ALA A 121 4.59 -14.67 19.15
CA ALA A 121 4.64 -15.77 18.18
C ALA A 121 6.10 -16.14 17.85
N ARG A 122 6.98 -15.15 17.69
CA ARG A 122 8.42 -15.36 17.46
C ARG A 122 9.10 -16.02 18.65
N SER A 123 8.82 -15.57 19.88
CA SER A 123 9.41 -16.17 21.11
C SER A 123 8.98 -17.62 21.33
N ARG A 124 7.83 -18.01 20.79
CA ARG A 124 7.32 -19.39 20.85
C ARG A 124 7.77 -20.24 19.66
N GLY A 125 8.55 -19.68 18.73
CA GLY A 125 8.97 -20.36 17.50
C GLY A 125 7.85 -20.63 16.49
N LEU A 126 6.70 -19.93 16.63
CA LEU A 126 5.59 -20.05 15.70
C LEU A 126 5.79 -19.21 14.43
N VAL A 127 6.56 -18.13 14.50
CA VAL A 127 6.87 -17.27 13.35
C VAL A 127 8.37 -17.10 13.23
N ASP A 128 8.92 -17.47 12.08
CA ASP A 128 10.28 -17.18 11.68
C ASP A 128 10.27 -16.18 10.53
N VAL A 129 10.96 -15.05 10.72
CA VAL A 129 11.03 -13.95 9.74
C VAL A 129 12.41 -13.96 9.10
N LEU A 130 12.45 -14.17 7.79
CA LEU A 130 13.65 -14.17 6.97
C LEU A 130 13.74 -12.84 6.22
N LEU A 131 14.50 -11.89 6.78
CA LEU A 131 14.75 -10.59 6.16
C LEU A 131 15.77 -10.74 5.00
N ARG A 132 15.76 -9.78 4.07
CA ARG A 132 16.60 -9.77 2.86
C ARG A 132 16.54 -11.09 2.10
N THR A 133 15.32 -11.67 2.04
CA THR A 133 15.07 -12.98 1.45
C THR A 133 13.92 -12.90 0.46
N VAL A 134 14.14 -13.38 -0.76
CA VAL A 134 13.15 -13.41 -1.85
C VAL A 134 12.91 -14.84 -2.33
N ALA A 135 11.72 -15.11 -2.86
CA ALA A 135 11.47 -16.28 -3.65
C ALA A 135 12.11 -16.15 -5.04
N ILE A 136 12.73 -17.23 -5.52
CA ILE A 136 13.36 -17.25 -6.85
C ILE A 136 12.76 -18.31 -7.77
N SER A 137 12.07 -19.29 -7.22
CA SER A 137 11.31 -20.29 -7.99
C SER A 137 10.30 -20.99 -7.09
N ALA A 138 9.28 -21.58 -7.72
CA ALA A 138 8.34 -22.46 -7.06
C ALA A 138 8.12 -23.71 -7.93
N GLU A 139 7.92 -24.86 -7.30
CA GLU A 139 7.56 -26.11 -7.95
C GLU A 139 6.12 -26.45 -7.61
N ALA A 140 5.27 -26.59 -8.61
CA ALA A 140 3.90 -27.04 -8.46
C ALA A 140 3.69 -28.38 -9.16
N ILE A 141 2.93 -29.28 -8.53
CA ILE A 141 2.51 -30.55 -9.12
C ILE A 141 0.98 -30.55 -9.19
N GLY A 142 0.46 -30.53 -10.42
CA GLY A 142 -0.96 -30.26 -10.65
C GLY A 142 -1.34 -28.89 -10.09
N ASP A 143 -2.34 -28.83 -9.23
CA ASP A 143 -2.89 -27.61 -8.66
C ASP A 143 -2.34 -27.31 -7.25
N THR A 144 -1.15 -27.81 -6.92
CA THR A 144 -0.57 -27.69 -5.57
C THR A 144 0.90 -27.29 -5.65
N VAL A 145 1.26 -26.18 -5.03
CA VAL A 145 2.66 -25.79 -4.81
C VAL A 145 3.30 -26.76 -3.80
N ARG A 146 4.42 -27.34 -4.16
CA ARG A 146 5.15 -28.32 -3.34
C ARG A 146 6.33 -27.71 -2.62
N THR A 147 7.08 -26.89 -3.33
CA THR A 147 8.26 -26.23 -2.79
C THR A 147 8.36 -24.79 -3.32
N VAL A 148 8.97 -23.95 -2.53
CA VAL A 148 9.43 -22.62 -2.95
C VAL A 148 10.91 -22.50 -2.60
N THR A 149 11.72 -22.10 -3.56
CA THR A 149 13.14 -21.83 -3.32
C THR A 149 13.31 -20.35 -2.98
N LEU A 150 13.88 -20.11 -1.82
CA LEU A 150 14.20 -18.80 -1.29
C LEU A 150 15.68 -18.51 -1.46
N ARG A 151 16.04 -17.26 -1.71
CA ARG A 151 17.43 -16.78 -1.74
C ARG A 151 17.62 -15.64 -0.74
N ASP A 152 18.62 -15.80 0.13
CA ASP A 152 19.14 -14.73 0.97
C ASP A 152 19.95 -13.74 0.09
N LEU A 153 19.60 -12.47 0.12
CA LEU A 153 20.20 -11.45 -0.73
C LEU A 153 21.57 -10.97 -0.27
N GLU A 154 21.98 -11.29 0.98
CA GLU A 154 23.32 -10.94 1.48
C GLU A 154 24.31 -12.06 1.22
N SER A 155 23.95 -13.30 1.58
CA SER A 155 24.86 -14.44 1.44
C SER A 155 24.79 -15.12 0.07
N GLY A 156 23.66 -14.96 -0.64
CA GLY A 156 23.32 -15.73 -1.84
C GLY A 156 22.90 -17.16 -1.56
N ASP A 157 22.78 -17.55 -0.30
CA ASP A 157 22.37 -18.91 0.11
C ASP A 157 20.94 -19.21 -0.33
N GLU A 158 20.72 -20.43 -0.82
CA GLU A 158 19.40 -20.91 -1.22
C GLU A 158 18.84 -21.92 -0.22
N THR A 159 17.55 -21.77 0.06
CA THR A 159 16.78 -22.65 0.94
C THR A 159 15.51 -23.09 0.24
N VAL A 160 15.27 -24.39 0.14
CA VAL A 160 14.01 -24.96 -0.34
C VAL A 160 13.06 -25.11 0.83
N VAL A 161 11.89 -24.50 0.72
CA VAL A 161 10.85 -24.60 1.76
C VAL A 161 9.68 -25.44 1.24
N ARG A 162 9.31 -26.46 2.02
CA ARG A 162 8.06 -27.21 1.87
C ARG A 162 7.02 -26.63 2.81
N ALA A 163 5.84 -26.33 2.28
CA ALA A 163 4.74 -25.82 3.08
C ALA A 163 3.42 -26.48 2.66
N ASN A 164 2.50 -26.62 3.61
CA ASN A 164 1.14 -27.07 3.28
C ASN A 164 0.37 -26.00 2.54
N PHE A 165 0.51 -24.73 2.97
CA PHE A 165 -0.03 -23.55 2.29
C PHE A 165 1.08 -22.53 1.99
N VAL A 166 0.93 -21.84 0.87
CA VAL A 166 1.81 -20.77 0.45
C VAL A 166 0.97 -19.52 0.23
N LEU A 167 1.34 -18.43 0.90
CA LEU A 167 0.67 -17.14 0.75
C LEU A 167 1.57 -16.20 -0.05
N ASP A 168 1.02 -15.61 -1.11
CA ASP A 168 1.70 -14.57 -1.88
C ASP A 168 1.33 -13.19 -1.32
N ALA A 169 2.26 -12.60 -0.58
CA ALA A 169 2.20 -11.24 -0.06
C ALA A 169 3.29 -10.34 -0.66
N THR A 170 3.82 -10.72 -1.83
CA THR A 170 4.78 -9.90 -2.57
C THR A 170 4.10 -8.68 -3.19
N GLU A 171 4.83 -7.58 -3.31
CA GLU A 171 4.26 -6.32 -3.79
C GLU A 171 3.80 -6.37 -5.25
N LEU A 172 4.41 -7.23 -6.07
CA LEU A 172 4.12 -7.38 -7.49
C LEU A 172 3.41 -8.70 -7.84
N GLY A 173 3.05 -9.55 -6.85
CA GLY A 173 2.49 -10.88 -7.13
C GLY A 173 3.51 -11.81 -7.79
N ASP A 174 4.76 -11.79 -7.30
CA ASP A 174 5.89 -12.45 -7.96
C ASP A 174 5.81 -13.97 -7.90
N LEU A 175 5.12 -14.50 -6.90
CA LEU A 175 4.99 -15.94 -6.75
C LEU A 175 3.99 -16.53 -7.76
N LEU A 176 3.06 -15.74 -8.29
CA LEU A 176 2.03 -16.21 -9.22
C LEU A 176 2.64 -16.83 -10.49
N PRO A 177 3.49 -16.13 -11.27
CA PRO A 177 4.15 -16.73 -12.42
C PRO A 177 5.08 -17.89 -12.06
N MET A 178 5.78 -17.81 -10.91
CA MET A 178 6.69 -18.87 -10.49
C MET A 178 5.96 -20.19 -10.21
N ALA A 179 4.74 -20.11 -9.66
CA ALA A 179 3.91 -21.27 -9.31
C ALA A 179 2.95 -21.69 -10.44
N GLY A 180 2.95 -20.98 -11.58
CA GLY A 180 2.04 -21.25 -12.69
C GLY A 180 0.57 -20.97 -12.36
N VAL A 181 0.32 -19.96 -11.53
CA VAL A 181 -1.03 -19.46 -11.21
C VAL A 181 -1.49 -18.55 -12.32
N GLU A 182 -2.74 -18.66 -12.72
CA GLU A 182 -3.36 -17.77 -13.68
C GLU A 182 -3.55 -16.38 -13.07
N TYR A 183 -3.11 -15.35 -13.78
CA TYR A 183 -3.22 -13.95 -13.34
C TYR A 183 -3.47 -13.00 -14.52
N VAL A 184 -3.87 -11.79 -14.17
CA VAL A 184 -3.98 -10.64 -15.07
C VAL A 184 -3.11 -9.50 -14.54
N SER A 185 -2.70 -8.61 -15.43
CA SER A 185 -2.02 -7.35 -15.09
C SER A 185 -2.57 -6.21 -15.95
N GLY A 186 -2.31 -4.98 -15.52
CA GLY A 186 -2.75 -3.79 -16.24
C GLY A 186 -4.27 -3.61 -16.30
N ALA A 187 -4.74 -2.85 -17.27
CA ALA A 187 -6.14 -2.43 -17.37
C ALA A 187 -6.97 -3.37 -18.25
N GLU A 188 -8.08 -3.85 -17.71
CA GLU A 188 -9.06 -4.67 -18.42
C GLU A 188 -9.88 -3.82 -19.41
N SER A 189 -10.49 -4.48 -20.39
CA SER A 189 -11.43 -3.85 -21.31
C SER A 189 -12.84 -3.76 -20.71
N GLN A 190 -13.60 -2.75 -21.13
CA GLN A 190 -15.01 -2.62 -20.79
C GLN A 190 -15.84 -3.80 -21.33
N ALA A 191 -15.42 -4.40 -22.46
CA ALA A 191 -16.08 -5.59 -23.01
C ALA A 191 -15.94 -6.83 -22.11
N GLU A 192 -14.88 -6.91 -21.29
CA GLU A 192 -14.63 -8.04 -20.38
C GLU A 192 -15.28 -7.84 -19.01
N THR A 193 -15.27 -6.62 -18.47
CA THR A 193 -15.65 -6.35 -17.08
C THR A 193 -16.95 -5.57 -16.94
N GLU A 194 -17.44 -4.95 -18.01
CA GLU A 194 -18.61 -4.06 -18.03
C GLU A 194 -18.48 -2.85 -17.09
N GLU A 195 -17.25 -2.54 -16.65
CA GLU A 195 -16.97 -1.41 -15.77
C GLU A 195 -17.06 -0.08 -16.54
N PRO A 196 -17.73 0.94 -15.98
CA PRO A 196 -17.85 2.25 -16.65
C PRO A 196 -16.52 2.94 -16.96
N HIS A 197 -15.47 2.67 -16.16
CA HIS A 197 -14.16 3.30 -16.30
C HIS A 197 -13.07 2.38 -16.86
N ALA A 198 -13.39 1.12 -17.21
CA ALA A 198 -12.47 0.24 -17.92
C ALA A 198 -12.18 0.75 -19.34
N LEU A 199 -11.14 0.22 -19.96
CA LEU A 199 -10.73 0.63 -21.32
C LEU A 199 -11.85 0.38 -22.34
N SER A 200 -12.17 1.37 -23.16
CA SER A 200 -13.12 1.22 -24.25
C SER A 200 -12.59 0.37 -25.43
N GLY A 201 -11.26 0.16 -25.48
CA GLY A 201 -10.54 -0.71 -26.40
C GLY A 201 -10.26 -2.09 -25.79
N PRO A 202 -9.35 -2.87 -26.40
CA PRO A 202 -8.89 -4.13 -25.81
C PRO A 202 -8.17 -3.88 -24.48
N ALA A 203 -8.11 -4.92 -23.64
CA ALA A 203 -7.31 -4.91 -22.43
C ALA A 203 -5.84 -4.59 -22.73
N ASP A 204 -5.19 -3.86 -21.81
CA ASP A 204 -3.79 -3.47 -21.93
C ASP A 204 -3.01 -3.93 -20.68
N PRO A 205 -2.35 -5.10 -20.72
CA PRO A 205 -1.56 -5.62 -19.59
C PRO A 205 -0.38 -4.74 -19.20
N GLU A 206 0.05 -3.84 -20.08
CA GLU A 206 1.13 -2.89 -19.83
C GLU A 206 0.66 -1.62 -19.12
N ASN A 207 -0.64 -1.37 -19.07
CA ASN A 207 -1.24 -0.19 -18.48
C ASN A 207 -1.38 -0.33 -16.95
N VAL A 208 -0.29 -0.09 -16.22
CA VAL A 208 -0.23 -0.18 -14.76
C VAL A 208 -0.03 1.19 -14.12
N GLN A 209 -0.50 1.36 -12.90
CA GLN A 209 -0.34 2.62 -12.16
C GLN A 209 1.13 2.91 -11.88
N GLY A 210 1.49 4.19 -11.92
CA GLY A 210 2.82 4.66 -11.57
C GLY A 210 3.22 4.32 -10.14
N ILE A 211 4.52 4.12 -9.94
CA ILE A 211 5.14 3.89 -8.63
C ILE A 211 5.70 5.19 -8.07
N ALA A 212 5.93 5.26 -6.76
CA ALA A 212 6.59 6.41 -6.15
C ALA A 212 7.71 5.98 -5.21
N TRP A 213 8.89 6.59 -5.34
CA TRP A 213 9.92 6.41 -4.33
C TRP A 213 9.79 7.50 -3.27
N CYS A 214 9.13 7.17 -2.17
CA CYS A 214 8.79 8.11 -1.10
C CYS A 214 10.04 8.56 -0.34
N PHE A 215 9.97 9.77 0.23
CA PHE A 215 11.03 10.28 1.09
C PHE A 215 10.51 11.24 2.17
N PRO A 216 10.97 11.12 3.42
CA PRO A 216 10.71 12.09 4.47
C PRO A 216 11.70 13.26 4.37
N MET A 217 11.18 14.48 4.56
CA MET A 217 11.98 15.69 4.61
C MET A 217 11.58 16.60 5.76
N ALA A 218 12.55 17.39 6.23
CA ALA A 218 12.34 18.46 7.19
C ALA A 218 12.75 19.80 6.60
N TYR A 219 12.34 20.88 7.27
CA TYR A 219 12.70 22.25 6.89
C TYR A 219 13.33 22.98 8.08
N ASP A 220 14.53 23.51 7.88
CA ASP A 220 15.23 24.41 8.80
C ASP A 220 14.90 25.85 8.43
N PRO A 221 14.10 26.58 9.22
CA PRO A 221 13.71 27.95 8.95
C PRO A 221 14.80 28.97 9.35
N THR A 222 15.94 28.53 9.87
CA THR A 222 17.01 29.43 10.32
C THR A 222 17.49 30.29 9.14
N PRO A 223 17.58 31.62 9.28
CA PRO A 223 18.08 32.48 8.21
C PRO A 223 19.48 32.06 7.78
N GLY A 224 19.64 31.79 6.48
CA GLY A 224 20.89 31.33 5.89
C GLY A 224 21.15 29.83 5.99
N ALA A 225 20.22 29.03 6.55
CA ALA A 225 20.32 27.57 6.49
C ALA A 225 20.35 27.10 5.04
N ASP A 226 21.34 26.32 4.70
CA ASP A 226 21.54 25.76 3.35
C ASP A 226 21.94 24.29 3.46
N HIS A 227 21.02 23.42 3.09
CA HIS A 227 21.19 21.97 3.03
C HIS A 227 21.12 21.46 1.59
N THR A 228 21.36 22.34 0.61
CA THR A 228 21.30 22.01 -0.81
C THR A 228 22.22 20.84 -1.13
N ARG A 229 21.67 19.81 -1.75
CA ARG A 229 22.41 18.61 -2.16
C ARG A 229 22.92 18.77 -3.60
N ASP A 230 23.87 17.93 -3.94
CA ASP A 230 24.38 17.83 -5.30
C ASP A 230 23.23 17.53 -6.29
N LYS A 231 23.36 18.08 -7.49
CA LYS A 231 22.40 17.90 -8.57
C LYS A 231 22.33 16.43 -8.98
N PRO A 232 21.14 15.80 -8.96
CA PRO A 232 20.96 14.42 -9.40
C PRO A 232 21.31 14.22 -10.88
N VAL A 233 21.77 13.02 -11.22
CA VAL A 233 22.27 12.71 -12.58
C VAL A 233 21.20 12.94 -13.66
N GLN A 234 19.93 12.62 -13.37
CA GLN A 234 18.82 12.79 -14.33
C GLN A 234 18.01 14.08 -14.11
N TYR A 235 18.52 15.04 -13.33
CA TYR A 235 17.78 16.26 -12.99
C TYR A 235 17.30 17.03 -14.23
N ASP A 236 18.17 17.26 -15.21
CA ASP A 236 17.81 18.05 -16.40
C ASP A 236 16.71 17.39 -17.22
N ARG A 237 16.67 16.07 -17.29
CA ARG A 237 15.56 15.30 -17.90
C ARG A 237 14.26 15.58 -17.17
N TRP A 238 14.22 15.36 -15.86
CA TRP A 238 12.99 15.46 -15.06
C TRP A 238 12.52 16.92 -14.91
N ARG A 239 13.43 17.86 -14.85
CA ARG A 239 13.11 19.30 -14.81
C ARG A 239 12.31 19.77 -16.03
N GLU A 240 12.61 19.26 -17.20
CA GLU A 240 11.96 19.63 -18.46
C GLU A 240 10.79 18.68 -18.83
N TYR A 241 10.61 17.59 -18.09
CA TYR A 241 9.61 16.59 -18.40
C TYR A 241 8.19 17.11 -18.22
N THR A 242 7.39 16.94 -19.28
CA THR A 242 5.95 17.21 -19.27
C THR A 242 5.22 15.93 -19.63
N PRO A 243 4.39 15.38 -18.73
CA PRO A 243 3.62 14.16 -19.01
C PRO A 243 2.75 14.29 -20.27
N GLN A 244 2.89 13.36 -21.19
CA GLN A 244 2.12 13.31 -22.43
C GLN A 244 0.89 12.43 -22.26
N ILE A 245 -0.09 12.92 -21.48
CA ILE A 245 -1.33 12.17 -21.22
C ILE A 245 -2.05 11.87 -22.54
N ARG A 246 -2.50 10.62 -22.70
CA ARG A 246 -3.22 10.17 -23.89
C ARG A 246 -4.51 10.98 -24.08
N PRO A 247 -4.74 11.55 -25.26
CA PRO A 247 -6.08 11.99 -25.64
C PRO A 247 -6.92 10.77 -26.00
N GLY A 248 -8.09 10.57 -25.43
CA GLY A 248 -9.01 9.60 -25.99
C GLY A 248 -9.96 8.84 -25.10
N ASN A 249 -9.71 8.68 -23.82
CA ASN A 249 -10.71 8.12 -22.92
C ASN A 249 -11.42 9.25 -22.17
N ALA A 250 -12.19 10.07 -22.91
CA ALA A 250 -13.05 11.09 -22.29
C ALA A 250 -14.06 10.40 -21.34
N PRO A 251 -14.39 11.02 -20.20
CA PRO A 251 -14.16 12.42 -19.82
C PRO A 251 -12.92 12.68 -18.95
N TRP A 252 -12.10 11.70 -18.63
CA TRP A 252 -11.02 11.78 -17.64
C TRP A 252 -9.61 11.97 -18.22
N ASN A 253 -9.44 12.07 -19.52
CA ASN A 253 -8.16 12.37 -20.14
C ASN A 253 -8.04 13.87 -20.48
N ALA A 254 -7.88 14.70 -19.45
CA ALA A 254 -7.40 16.06 -19.65
C ALA A 254 -5.85 16.06 -19.76
N PRO A 255 -5.26 16.97 -20.53
CA PRO A 255 -3.80 17.09 -20.58
C PRO A 255 -3.23 17.45 -19.21
N TRP A 256 -2.00 17.01 -18.94
CA TRP A 256 -1.30 17.44 -17.74
C TRP A 256 -1.07 18.97 -17.79
N PRO A 257 -1.31 19.69 -16.69
CA PRO A 257 -1.39 21.15 -16.76
C PRO A 257 -0.04 21.86 -16.95
N ASN A 258 1.08 21.20 -16.58
CA ASN A 258 2.42 21.78 -16.57
C ASN A 258 3.52 20.72 -16.74
N ARG A 259 4.79 21.12 -16.53
CA ARG A 259 5.87 20.16 -16.27
C ARG A 259 5.56 19.34 -15.01
N LEU A 260 6.14 18.16 -14.89
CA LEU A 260 5.95 17.30 -13.72
C LEU A 260 6.47 17.99 -12.44
N LEU A 261 7.68 18.56 -12.49
CA LEU A 261 8.24 19.36 -11.39
C LEU A 261 7.65 20.79 -11.40
N HIS A 262 6.43 20.90 -10.86
CA HIS A 262 5.69 22.16 -10.77
C HIS A 262 4.70 22.11 -9.60
N TRP A 263 4.38 23.24 -8.96
CA TRP A 263 3.39 23.27 -7.88
C TRP A 263 1.95 23.06 -8.35
N THR A 264 1.64 23.28 -9.62
CA THR A 264 0.31 22.99 -10.17
C THR A 264 0.31 21.66 -10.90
N HIS A 265 -0.49 20.74 -10.44
CA HIS A 265 -0.70 19.42 -11.03
C HIS A 265 -2.18 19.20 -11.38
N ALA A 266 -2.55 18.10 -12.01
CA ALA A 266 -3.93 17.73 -12.27
C ALA A 266 -4.65 17.43 -10.94
N HIS A 267 -5.87 17.93 -10.76
CA HIS A 267 -6.72 17.57 -9.64
C HIS A 267 -7.25 16.14 -9.87
N PRO A 268 -7.10 15.19 -8.93
CA PRO A 268 -7.40 13.80 -9.22
C PRO A 268 -8.87 13.52 -9.57
N ILE A 269 -9.82 14.32 -9.06
CA ILE A 269 -11.27 14.08 -9.27
C ILE A 269 -11.77 14.68 -10.60
N ASP A 270 -11.41 15.93 -10.92
CA ASP A 270 -11.97 16.66 -12.07
C ASP A 270 -10.91 17.06 -13.13
N LEU A 271 -9.65 16.65 -12.89
CA LEU A 271 -8.50 16.87 -13.75
C LEU A 271 -8.16 18.35 -14.04
N SER A 272 -8.83 19.29 -13.36
CA SER A 272 -8.51 20.71 -13.47
C SER A 272 -7.12 21.02 -12.89
N PRO A 273 -6.46 22.10 -13.32
CA PRO A 273 -5.23 22.56 -12.72
C PRO A 273 -5.41 22.87 -11.22
N ARG A 274 -4.65 22.19 -10.36
CA ARG A 274 -4.69 22.35 -8.90
C ARG A 274 -3.40 22.98 -8.39
N PRO A 275 -3.37 24.29 -8.11
CA PRO A 275 -2.20 24.94 -7.54
C PRO A 275 -1.97 24.50 -6.09
N ARG A 276 -0.70 24.39 -5.71
CA ARG A 276 -0.22 24.04 -4.39
C ARG A 276 0.85 25.01 -3.91
N VAL A 277 1.11 24.97 -2.62
CA VAL A 277 2.27 25.59 -1.98
C VAL A 277 2.98 24.55 -1.11
N LEU A 278 4.22 24.81 -0.74
CA LEU A 278 4.97 23.86 0.07
C LEU A 278 4.61 23.99 1.54
N LEU A 279 4.80 25.16 2.13
CA LEU A 279 4.74 25.37 3.57
C LEU A 279 3.35 25.86 4.05
N PRO A 280 2.96 25.50 5.29
CA PRO A 280 1.66 25.93 5.85
C PRO A 280 1.47 27.45 5.91
N ALA A 281 2.54 28.20 6.18
CA ALA A 281 2.49 29.66 6.24
C ALA A 281 2.24 30.35 4.88
N GLU A 282 2.39 29.59 3.79
CA GLU A 282 2.24 30.10 2.42
C GLU A 282 0.83 29.90 1.86
N GLN A 283 0.00 29.06 2.50
CA GLN A 283 -1.33 28.74 1.99
C GLN A 283 -2.29 29.91 2.15
N THR A 284 -3.07 30.16 1.11
CA THR A 284 -4.16 31.14 1.12
C THR A 284 -5.50 30.50 1.44
N LYS A 285 -5.63 29.20 1.16
CA LYS A 285 -6.82 28.39 1.45
C LYS A 285 -6.41 27.08 2.14
N PRO A 286 -7.25 26.57 3.04
CA PRO A 286 -7.01 25.27 3.68
C PRO A 286 -6.76 24.16 2.65
N GLY A 287 -5.74 23.34 2.88
CA GLY A 287 -5.41 22.18 2.05
C GLY A 287 -4.53 22.47 0.82
N GLU A 288 -4.06 23.71 0.62
CA GLU A 288 -3.09 24.03 -0.43
C GLU A 288 -1.66 23.57 -0.09
N ALA A 289 -1.29 23.59 1.22
CA ALA A 289 0.05 23.22 1.66
C ALA A 289 0.28 21.71 1.61
N LEU A 290 1.20 21.28 0.76
CA LEU A 290 1.61 19.88 0.63
C LEU A 290 2.24 19.35 1.93
N TRP A 291 2.92 20.21 2.69
CA TRP A 291 3.53 19.87 3.97
C TRP A 291 2.58 19.19 4.95
N LEU A 292 1.35 19.67 5.02
CA LEU A 292 0.35 19.17 5.98
C LEU A 292 -0.28 17.85 5.56
N PHE A 293 -0.17 17.45 4.30
CA PHE A 293 -0.90 16.31 3.79
C PHE A 293 -0.42 14.99 4.42
N ARG A 294 0.90 14.74 4.41
CA ARG A 294 1.51 13.53 4.99
C ARG A 294 2.57 13.90 6.05
N ARG A 295 2.31 14.89 6.89
CA ARG A 295 3.21 15.23 7.99
C ARG A 295 3.23 14.08 9.01
N ILE A 296 4.42 13.59 9.37
CA ILE A 296 4.65 12.47 10.28
C ILE A 296 5.25 12.88 11.63
N VAL A 297 5.79 14.09 11.73
CA VAL A 297 6.25 14.70 12.98
C VAL A 297 5.69 16.11 13.08
N PHE A 298 4.97 16.36 14.16
CA PHE A 298 4.44 17.70 14.50
C PHE A 298 5.14 18.22 15.76
N SER A 299 5.93 19.27 15.63
CA SER A 299 6.75 19.84 16.71
C SER A 299 5.94 20.26 17.95
N GLY A 300 4.70 20.73 17.75
CA GLY A 300 3.81 21.14 18.85
C GLY A 300 3.36 20.03 19.82
N HIS A 301 3.64 18.77 19.50
CA HIS A 301 3.39 17.65 20.43
C HIS A 301 4.52 17.42 21.42
N TYR A 302 5.69 18.05 21.23
CA TYR A 302 6.90 17.79 22.02
C TYR A 302 7.23 18.97 22.92
N ALA A 303 7.95 18.71 24.02
CA ALA A 303 8.50 19.77 24.84
C ALA A 303 9.45 20.66 23.99
N GLU A 304 9.53 21.92 24.36
CA GLU A 304 10.25 22.94 23.62
C GLU A 304 11.68 22.51 23.26
N ASN A 305 12.07 22.72 22.02
CA ASN A 305 13.41 22.42 21.44
C ASN A 305 13.81 20.93 21.34
N LEU A 306 12.94 19.97 21.68
CA LEU A 306 13.28 18.55 21.55
C LEU A 306 13.06 18.01 20.13
N MET A 307 12.09 18.57 19.40
CA MET A 307 11.84 18.26 18.00
C MET A 307 11.70 19.60 17.22
N PRO A 308 12.81 20.28 16.94
CA PRO A 308 12.76 21.65 16.42
C PRO A 308 12.19 21.74 15.01
N HIS A 309 12.33 20.68 14.22
CA HIS A 309 11.84 20.67 12.85
C HIS A 309 10.78 19.58 12.66
N GLU A 310 9.67 19.98 12.05
CA GLU A 310 8.63 19.05 11.60
C GLU A 310 9.13 18.19 10.45
N VAL A 311 8.51 17.03 10.26
CA VAL A 311 8.83 16.13 9.15
C VAL A 311 7.58 15.81 8.36
N THR A 312 7.63 15.98 7.06
CA THR A 312 6.59 15.54 6.13
C THR A 312 7.13 14.45 5.21
N LEU A 313 6.23 13.58 4.76
CA LEU A 313 6.54 12.58 3.74
C LEU A 313 6.12 13.09 2.36
N VAL A 314 7.00 12.91 1.40
CA VAL A 314 6.73 13.16 -0.02
C VAL A 314 6.31 11.85 -0.70
N ASN A 315 5.04 11.80 -1.02
CA ASN A 315 4.37 10.87 -1.92
C ASN A 315 3.29 11.71 -2.61
N TRP A 316 3.71 12.43 -3.63
CA TRP A 316 2.94 13.46 -4.31
C TRP A 316 2.89 13.20 -5.81
N PRO A 317 1.99 13.86 -6.55
CA PRO A 317 1.92 13.72 -8.01
C PRO A 317 3.25 13.91 -8.74
N GLN A 318 4.12 14.77 -8.19
CA GLN A 318 5.41 15.11 -8.79
C GLN A 318 6.46 14.01 -8.73
N ASN A 319 6.31 13.01 -7.85
CA ASN A 319 7.21 11.86 -7.79
C ASN A 319 6.55 10.53 -8.18
N ASP A 320 5.41 10.59 -8.84
CA ASP A 320 4.83 9.42 -9.49
C ASP A 320 5.61 9.10 -10.77
N TYR A 321 6.25 7.94 -10.79
CA TYR A 321 6.97 7.43 -11.95
C TYR A 321 6.07 6.47 -12.74
N PHE A 322 5.74 6.83 -13.95
CA PHE A 322 4.90 6.05 -14.87
C PHE A 322 5.50 5.91 -16.28
N GLU A 323 6.83 6.11 -16.41
CA GLU A 323 7.57 5.94 -17.68
C GLU A 323 8.00 4.49 -17.94
N GLY A 324 7.59 3.54 -17.10
CA GLY A 324 7.91 2.13 -17.28
C GLY A 324 7.20 1.21 -16.30
N ASN A 325 6.90 0.00 -16.79
CA ASN A 325 6.26 -1.08 -16.07
C ASN A 325 7.32 -1.98 -15.40
N LEU A 326 7.00 -2.52 -14.21
CA LEU A 326 7.85 -3.49 -13.51
C LEU A 326 7.37 -4.94 -13.69
N ILE A 327 6.09 -5.13 -14.10
CA ILE A 327 5.45 -6.44 -14.19
C ILE A 327 5.84 -7.11 -15.51
N ASP A 328 6.25 -8.37 -15.43
CA ASP A 328 6.62 -9.23 -16.58
C ASP A 328 7.71 -8.62 -17.48
N LYS A 329 8.64 -7.89 -16.87
CA LYS A 329 9.77 -7.27 -17.57
C LYS A 329 11.09 -7.96 -17.28
N PRO A 330 12.04 -7.91 -18.24
CA PRO A 330 13.40 -8.36 -17.98
C PRO A 330 14.03 -7.59 -16.80
N GLU A 331 14.85 -8.27 -16.00
CA GLU A 331 15.50 -7.70 -14.81
C GLU A 331 16.23 -6.37 -15.10
N ALA A 332 16.88 -6.26 -16.25
CA ALA A 332 17.58 -5.05 -16.64
C ALA A 332 16.64 -3.85 -16.85
N GLU A 333 15.41 -4.11 -17.34
CA GLU A 333 14.39 -3.08 -17.50
C GLU A 333 13.79 -2.69 -16.17
N VAL A 334 13.49 -3.65 -15.30
CA VAL A 334 13.04 -3.39 -13.93
C VAL A 334 14.05 -2.51 -13.18
N LYS A 335 15.33 -2.87 -13.21
CA LYS A 335 16.41 -2.06 -12.59
C LYS A 335 16.48 -0.64 -13.15
N ARG A 336 16.32 -0.48 -14.47
CA ARG A 336 16.28 0.83 -15.12
C ARG A 336 15.09 1.66 -14.59
N CYS A 337 13.90 1.11 -14.58
CA CYS A 337 12.69 1.80 -14.11
C CYS A 337 12.80 2.19 -12.62
N LEU A 338 13.31 1.30 -11.78
CA LEU A 338 13.53 1.57 -10.36
C LEU A 338 14.54 2.71 -10.16
N GLU A 339 15.65 2.71 -10.91
CA GLU A 339 16.64 3.80 -10.83
C GLU A 339 16.07 5.13 -11.36
N GLU A 340 15.32 5.12 -12.45
CA GLU A 340 14.65 6.33 -12.95
C GLU A 340 13.64 6.89 -11.95
N ALA A 341 12.87 6.05 -11.27
CA ALA A 341 11.95 6.47 -10.20
C ALA A 341 12.69 7.10 -9.01
N ARG A 342 13.85 6.54 -8.63
CA ARG A 342 14.73 7.15 -7.60
C ARG A 342 15.24 8.51 -8.03
N GLN A 343 15.73 8.60 -9.27
CA GLN A 343 16.25 9.85 -9.85
C GLN A 343 15.15 10.91 -9.97
N LEU A 344 13.89 10.53 -10.27
CA LEU A 344 12.76 11.44 -10.25
C LEU A 344 12.53 12.03 -8.85
N SER A 345 12.49 11.20 -7.80
CA SER A 345 12.30 11.65 -6.42
C SER A 345 13.44 12.56 -5.93
N LEU A 346 14.68 12.21 -6.22
CA LEU A 346 15.84 13.06 -5.92
C LEU A 346 15.82 14.37 -6.71
N SER A 347 15.35 14.34 -7.96
CA SER A 347 15.21 15.53 -8.81
C SER A 347 14.10 16.46 -8.29
N LEU A 348 12.98 15.92 -7.83
CA LEU A 348 11.93 16.70 -7.16
C LEU A 348 12.49 17.39 -5.91
N PHE A 349 13.24 16.65 -5.09
CA PHE A 349 13.85 17.23 -3.88
C PHE A 349 14.84 18.35 -4.21
N HIS A 350 15.73 18.13 -5.17
CA HIS A 350 16.68 19.15 -5.62
C HIS A 350 15.99 20.39 -6.23
N TRP A 351 14.94 20.18 -7.05
CA TRP A 351 14.12 21.26 -7.59
C TRP A 351 13.48 22.08 -6.46
N MET A 352 12.95 21.42 -5.43
CA MET A 352 12.40 22.12 -4.27
C MET A 352 13.46 22.95 -3.54
N GLN A 353 14.70 22.48 -3.43
CA GLN A 353 15.77 23.24 -2.78
C GLN A 353 16.24 24.45 -3.60
N THR A 354 16.21 24.37 -4.94
CA THR A 354 16.96 25.31 -5.81
C THR A 354 16.09 26.19 -6.69
N GLU A 355 14.97 25.68 -7.24
CA GLU A 355 14.23 26.34 -8.31
C GLU A 355 12.74 26.53 -8.04
N ALA A 356 12.17 25.78 -7.11
CA ALA A 356 10.72 25.81 -6.85
C ALA A 356 10.27 27.24 -6.51
N PRO A 357 9.25 27.81 -7.23
CA PRO A 357 8.82 29.17 -6.98
C PRO A 357 8.18 29.30 -5.61
N ARG A 358 8.51 30.39 -4.90
CA ARG A 358 7.95 30.76 -3.60
C ARG A 358 6.94 31.89 -3.74
N PRO A 359 5.92 31.96 -2.85
CA PRO A 359 4.94 33.06 -2.88
C PRO A 359 5.53 34.45 -2.64
N ASP A 360 6.69 34.56 -1.99
CA ASP A 360 7.42 35.80 -1.78
C ASP A 360 8.18 36.31 -3.03
N GLY A 361 8.07 35.61 -4.15
CA GLY A 361 8.76 35.91 -5.41
C GLY A 361 10.18 35.33 -5.50
N GLY A 362 10.66 34.65 -4.46
CA GLY A 362 11.92 33.93 -4.47
C GLY A 362 11.83 32.56 -5.15
N ALA A 363 12.96 31.88 -5.23
CA ALA A 363 13.06 30.53 -5.76
C ALA A 363 13.85 29.63 -4.80
N GLY A 364 13.40 28.36 -4.71
CA GLY A 364 14.04 27.35 -3.89
C GLY A 364 13.86 27.51 -2.37
N TYR A 365 13.96 26.40 -1.69
CA TYR A 365 13.90 26.28 -0.22
C TYR A 365 15.18 25.59 0.26
N PRO A 366 16.34 26.28 0.31
CA PRO A 366 17.64 25.66 0.64
C PRO A 366 17.68 25.07 2.05
N GLY A 367 16.80 25.51 2.96
CA GLY A 367 16.66 24.92 4.31
C GLY A 367 15.98 23.54 4.35
N LEU A 368 15.50 23.00 3.21
CA LEU A 368 15.00 21.63 3.16
C LEU A 368 16.13 20.60 3.29
N TYR A 369 15.91 19.53 4.06
CA TYR A 369 16.84 18.41 4.14
C TYR A 369 16.11 17.08 4.28
N LEU A 370 16.70 16.02 3.69
CA LEU A 370 16.19 14.65 3.80
C LEU A 370 16.39 14.10 5.22
N ARG A 371 15.55 13.16 5.61
CA ARG A 371 15.58 12.52 6.93
C ARG A 371 15.88 11.01 6.79
N PRO A 372 17.15 10.65 6.49
CA PRO A 372 17.57 9.24 6.35
C PRO A 372 17.34 8.43 7.63
N ASP A 373 17.37 9.06 8.79
CA ASP A 373 17.06 8.45 10.09
C ASP A 373 15.64 7.90 10.17
N MET A 374 14.67 8.48 9.47
CA MET A 374 13.27 8.05 9.48
C MET A 374 13.01 6.78 8.65
N VAL A 375 13.81 6.56 7.60
CA VAL A 375 13.65 5.43 6.67
C VAL A 375 14.79 4.41 6.73
N GLY A 376 15.89 4.72 7.45
CA GLY A 376 17.00 3.79 7.63
C GLY A 376 17.82 3.53 6.35
N THR A 377 17.90 4.52 5.46
CA THR A 377 18.68 4.47 4.21
C THR A 377 19.71 5.60 4.20
N ALA A 378 20.79 5.44 3.48
CA ALA A 378 21.84 6.46 3.42
C ALA A 378 21.45 7.67 2.57
N ASP A 379 20.64 7.47 1.55
CA ASP A 379 20.22 8.51 0.61
C ASP A 379 18.99 9.29 1.06
N GLY A 380 18.24 8.76 2.07
CA GLY A 380 17.03 9.38 2.62
C GLY A 380 15.76 9.03 1.86
N LEU A 381 15.81 8.15 0.86
CA LEU A 381 14.63 7.59 0.21
C LEU A 381 14.13 6.36 0.97
N ALA A 382 12.87 6.00 0.81
CA ALA A 382 12.30 4.76 1.34
C ALA A 382 13.13 3.53 0.90
N LYS A 383 13.05 2.43 1.65
CA LYS A 383 13.79 1.20 1.34
C LYS A 383 13.29 0.50 0.08
N TYR A 384 12.00 0.67 -0.21
CA TYR A 384 11.32 0.09 -1.36
C TYR A 384 10.36 1.12 -1.97
N PRO A 385 10.13 1.12 -3.29
CA PRO A 385 9.16 2.02 -3.90
C PRO A 385 7.73 1.66 -3.45
N TYR A 386 6.86 2.65 -3.37
CA TYR A 386 5.45 2.42 -3.17
C TYR A 386 4.83 1.87 -4.45
N ILE A 387 4.47 0.59 -4.41
CA ILE A 387 3.85 -0.15 -5.52
C ILE A 387 2.33 -0.09 -5.37
N ARG A 388 1.65 0.50 -6.36
CA ARG A 388 0.20 0.65 -6.33
C ARG A 388 -0.54 -0.52 -6.96
N GLU A 389 0.09 -1.24 -7.88
CA GLU A 389 -0.56 -2.30 -8.63
C GLU A 389 0.36 -3.51 -8.80
N SER A 390 -0.24 -4.70 -8.76
CA SER A 390 0.46 -5.97 -8.91
C SER A 390 -0.22 -6.85 -9.97
N ARG A 391 0.37 -7.99 -10.28
CA ARG A 391 -0.37 -9.11 -10.85
C ARG A 391 -1.54 -9.45 -9.94
N ARG A 392 -2.70 -9.74 -10.50
CA ARG A 392 -3.92 -10.11 -9.78
C ARG A 392 -4.33 -11.50 -10.22
N ILE A 393 -4.64 -12.39 -9.27
CA ILE A 393 -5.07 -13.75 -9.61
C ILE A 393 -6.31 -13.73 -10.50
N THR A 394 -6.40 -14.68 -11.44
CA THR A 394 -7.69 -15.09 -11.99
C THR A 394 -8.43 -15.82 -10.88
N ALA A 395 -9.37 -15.14 -10.25
CA ALA A 395 -10.03 -15.60 -9.04
C ALA A 395 -11.36 -16.29 -9.33
N VAL A 396 -11.84 -17.08 -8.36
CA VAL A 396 -13.19 -17.66 -8.37
C VAL A 396 -14.25 -16.56 -8.45
N TYR A 397 -13.94 -15.39 -7.88
CA TYR A 397 -14.79 -14.20 -7.98
C TYR A 397 -13.91 -12.94 -8.12
N THR A 398 -14.19 -12.12 -9.13
CA THR A 398 -13.49 -10.85 -9.34
C THR A 398 -14.41 -9.69 -8.96
N VAL A 399 -13.95 -8.82 -8.07
CA VAL A 399 -14.68 -7.61 -7.70
C VAL A 399 -14.41 -6.53 -8.74
N THR A 400 -15.50 -5.96 -9.29
CA THR A 400 -15.46 -4.90 -10.30
C THR A 400 -16.03 -3.59 -9.76
N GLU A 401 -15.86 -2.49 -10.51
CA GLU A 401 -16.47 -1.19 -10.20
C GLU A 401 -17.99 -1.29 -9.99
N ASN A 402 -18.67 -2.17 -10.73
CA ASN A 402 -20.11 -2.36 -10.62
C ASN A 402 -20.56 -2.84 -9.22
N HIS A 403 -19.67 -3.43 -8.44
CA HIS A 403 -19.95 -3.88 -7.08
C HIS A 403 -19.73 -2.78 -6.03
N VAL A 404 -18.82 -1.83 -6.28
CA VAL A 404 -18.36 -0.88 -5.24
C VAL A 404 -18.45 0.59 -5.65
N GLY A 405 -18.47 0.90 -6.95
CA GLY A 405 -18.53 2.27 -7.47
C GLY A 405 -19.88 2.92 -7.20
N ALA A 406 -19.90 4.09 -6.57
CA ALA A 406 -21.14 4.77 -6.21
C ALA A 406 -21.99 5.07 -7.45
N ARG A 407 -21.41 5.67 -8.48
CA ARG A 407 -22.09 6.00 -9.73
C ARG A 407 -22.53 4.75 -10.51
N ALA A 408 -21.69 3.73 -10.55
CA ALA A 408 -22.01 2.45 -11.20
C ALA A 408 -23.24 1.80 -10.57
N ARG A 409 -23.44 1.99 -9.26
CA ARG A 409 -24.62 1.49 -8.51
C ARG A 409 -25.77 2.52 -8.42
N GLY A 410 -25.72 3.63 -9.13
CA GLY A 410 -26.75 4.65 -9.15
C GLY A 410 -26.86 5.47 -7.86
N ILE A 411 -25.82 5.52 -7.03
CA ILE A 411 -25.79 6.26 -5.77
C ILE A 411 -25.04 7.58 -5.98
N GLU A 412 -25.71 8.70 -5.68
CA GLU A 412 -25.09 10.02 -5.71
C GLU A 412 -24.14 10.24 -4.52
N ARG A 413 -23.10 11.04 -4.73
CA ARG A 413 -22.13 11.41 -3.69
C ARG A 413 -22.83 11.98 -2.44
N GLY A 414 -22.41 11.49 -1.28
CA GLY A 414 -22.98 11.89 0.01
C GLY A 414 -24.33 11.28 0.34
N ARG A 415 -24.91 10.44 -0.53
CA ARG A 415 -26.11 9.66 -0.23
C ARG A 415 -25.75 8.39 0.52
N ALA A 416 -26.70 7.89 1.31
CA ALA A 416 -26.59 6.60 1.97
C ALA A 416 -26.56 5.47 0.93
N GLY A 417 -25.65 4.52 1.09
CA GLY A 417 -25.50 3.39 0.19
C GLY A 417 -24.40 2.44 0.65
N GLU A 418 -24.48 1.22 0.17
CA GLU A 418 -23.50 0.17 0.41
C GLU A 418 -23.07 -0.44 -0.93
N GLY A 419 -21.86 -0.97 -0.99
CA GLY A 419 -21.41 -1.83 -2.06
C GLY A 419 -22.24 -3.11 -2.15
N GLU A 420 -21.92 -3.98 -3.12
CA GLU A 420 -22.55 -5.30 -3.21
C GLU A 420 -22.35 -6.07 -1.91
N ARG A 421 -23.37 -6.81 -1.48
CA ARG A 421 -23.29 -7.73 -0.36
C ARG A 421 -22.89 -9.12 -0.84
N PHE A 422 -21.84 -9.64 -0.26
CA PHE A 422 -21.31 -10.95 -0.60
C PHE A 422 -21.62 -11.94 0.53
N PRO A 423 -22.34 -13.06 0.25
CA PRO A 423 -22.59 -14.08 1.25
C PRO A 423 -21.32 -14.68 1.85
N ASP A 424 -20.24 -14.68 1.07
CA ASP A 424 -18.90 -15.17 1.44
C ASP A 424 -17.96 -14.06 1.92
N SER A 425 -18.48 -12.95 2.48
CA SER A 425 -17.67 -11.85 3.02
C SER A 425 -16.70 -12.35 4.10
N VAL A 426 -15.43 -11.95 4.00
CA VAL A 426 -14.37 -12.20 4.98
C VAL A 426 -13.73 -10.90 5.48
N GLY A 427 -14.38 -9.77 5.23
CA GLY A 427 -13.93 -8.47 5.69
C GLY A 427 -14.60 -7.31 4.99
N ILE A 428 -14.21 -6.11 5.40
CA ILE A 428 -14.77 -4.86 4.87
C ILE A 428 -13.68 -3.85 4.57
N GLY A 429 -13.98 -2.93 3.66
CA GLY A 429 -13.12 -1.81 3.31
C GLY A 429 -13.93 -0.58 2.89
N SER A 430 -13.29 0.57 2.91
CA SER A 430 -13.85 1.80 2.35
C SER A 430 -12.72 2.75 2.00
N TYR A 431 -12.63 3.09 0.76
CA TYR A 431 -11.75 4.12 0.19
C TYR A 431 -12.27 4.49 -1.18
N ARG A 432 -11.96 5.69 -1.67
CA ARG A 432 -12.25 6.07 -3.05
C ARG A 432 -11.54 5.11 -4.01
N ILE A 433 -12.11 4.91 -5.19
CA ILE A 433 -11.36 4.28 -6.29
C ILE A 433 -10.37 5.33 -6.78
N ASP A 434 -9.12 5.19 -6.34
CA ASP A 434 -8.04 6.16 -6.54
C ASP A 434 -6.92 5.53 -7.35
N LEU A 435 -6.91 5.83 -8.65
CA LEU A 435 -5.84 5.44 -9.57
C LEU A 435 -5.01 6.66 -9.95
N HIS A 436 -3.71 6.46 -9.91
CA HIS A 436 -2.70 7.43 -10.31
C HIS A 436 -2.40 7.34 -11.82
N PRO A 437 -1.71 8.32 -12.41
CA PRO A 437 -1.27 8.24 -13.79
C PRO A 437 -0.57 6.92 -14.08
N SER A 438 -0.82 6.35 -15.25
CA SER A 438 -0.39 5.01 -15.62
C SER A 438 0.71 5.00 -16.68
N THR A 439 1.35 3.85 -16.84
CA THR A 439 2.38 3.62 -17.86
C THR A 439 1.85 3.74 -19.29
N ALA A 440 0.55 3.65 -19.48
CA ALA A 440 -0.10 3.95 -20.75
C ALA A 440 -0.44 5.44 -20.92
N LEU A 441 0.01 6.29 -19.99
CA LEU A 441 -0.22 7.73 -19.97
C LEU A 441 -1.70 8.12 -19.78
N ASP A 442 -2.47 7.29 -19.07
CA ASP A 442 -3.77 7.68 -18.57
C ASP A 442 -3.61 8.62 -17.35
N ASN A 443 -4.52 9.59 -17.21
CA ASN A 443 -4.54 10.50 -16.08
C ASN A 443 -5.20 9.83 -14.86
N TYR A 444 -5.37 10.55 -13.76
CA TYR A 444 -6.07 10.07 -12.56
C TYR A 444 -7.47 9.56 -12.89
N ILE A 445 -7.87 8.48 -12.19
CA ILE A 445 -9.27 8.09 -12.00
C ILE A 445 -9.51 8.09 -10.49
N ASP A 446 -10.14 9.15 -9.97
CA ASP A 446 -10.49 9.30 -8.55
C ASP A 446 -12.00 9.50 -8.42
N ILE A 447 -12.72 8.40 -8.20
CA ILE A 447 -14.18 8.35 -8.21
C ILE A 447 -14.73 7.85 -6.88
N ASP A 448 -15.99 8.24 -6.62
CA ASP A 448 -16.68 7.87 -5.39
C ASP A 448 -16.95 6.38 -5.33
N SER A 449 -16.61 5.76 -4.22
CA SER A 449 -16.95 4.38 -3.88
C SER A 449 -17.96 4.32 -2.73
N LEU A 450 -18.59 3.18 -2.59
CA LEU A 450 -19.38 2.82 -1.42
C LEU A 450 -18.51 2.02 -0.46
N PRO A 451 -18.81 2.02 0.85
CA PRO A 451 -18.24 1.03 1.75
C PRO A 451 -18.53 -0.37 1.23
N PHE A 452 -17.53 -1.23 1.19
CA PHE A 452 -17.58 -2.51 0.49
C PHE A 452 -17.15 -3.68 1.37
N GLN A 453 -17.48 -4.89 0.94
CA GLN A 453 -17.05 -6.15 1.54
C GLN A 453 -15.91 -6.78 0.72
N ILE A 454 -15.16 -7.68 1.34
CA ILE A 454 -14.12 -8.50 0.71
C ILE A 454 -14.67 -9.93 0.60
N PRO A 455 -15.07 -10.40 -0.59
CA PRO A 455 -15.58 -11.76 -0.75
C PRO A 455 -14.44 -12.79 -0.67
N LEU A 456 -14.68 -13.93 -0.02
CA LEU A 456 -13.71 -15.03 0.05
C LEU A 456 -13.29 -15.50 -1.35
N GLY A 457 -14.23 -15.52 -2.30
CA GLY A 457 -13.95 -15.90 -3.68
C GLY A 457 -12.87 -15.07 -4.36
N SER A 458 -12.63 -13.82 -3.92
CA SER A 458 -11.55 -12.98 -4.45
C SER A 458 -10.15 -13.37 -3.95
N LEU A 459 -10.06 -14.19 -2.90
CA LEU A 459 -8.81 -14.73 -2.38
C LEU A 459 -8.49 -16.12 -2.95
N LEU A 460 -9.36 -16.69 -3.78
CA LEU A 460 -9.24 -18.06 -4.30
C LEU A 460 -8.86 -18.04 -5.78
N PRO A 461 -7.64 -18.46 -6.16
CA PRO A 461 -7.31 -18.71 -7.55
C PRO A 461 -8.24 -19.78 -8.15
N VAL A 462 -8.64 -19.66 -9.42
CA VAL A 462 -9.59 -20.61 -10.03
C VAL A 462 -9.14 -22.07 -9.99
N ARG A 463 -7.85 -22.34 -9.91
CA ARG A 463 -7.31 -23.68 -9.98
C ARG A 463 -6.46 -24.09 -8.78
N MET A 464 -5.57 -23.20 -8.31
CA MET A 464 -4.60 -23.55 -7.29
C MET A 464 -5.25 -23.75 -5.92
N LYS A 465 -4.88 -24.86 -5.25
CA LYS A 465 -5.55 -25.33 -4.03
C LYS A 465 -4.91 -24.85 -2.74
N ASN A 466 -3.61 -24.54 -2.78
CA ASN A 466 -2.84 -24.20 -1.58
C ASN A 466 -2.02 -22.91 -1.71
N LEU A 467 -2.22 -22.14 -2.78
CA LEU A 467 -1.67 -20.79 -2.91
C LEU A 467 -2.81 -19.78 -2.75
N ILE A 468 -2.62 -18.80 -1.86
CA ILE A 468 -3.62 -17.77 -1.52
C ILE A 468 -2.94 -16.40 -1.61
N PRO A 469 -3.50 -15.41 -2.34
CA PRO A 469 -3.03 -14.03 -2.28
C PRO A 469 -3.25 -13.44 -0.89
N ALA A 470 -2.31 -12.67 -0.39
CA ALA A 470 -2.35 -12.09 0.95
C ALA A 470 -2.13 -10.57 0.96
N CYS A 471 -2.23 -9.92 -0.19
CA CYS A 471 -2.16 -8.47 -0.35
C CYS A 471 -3.02 -8.00 -1.55
N LYS A 472 -2.57 -6.99 -2.30
CA LYS A 472 -3.32 -6.40 -3.43
C LYS A 472 -3.40 -7.28 -4.70
N ASN A 473 -2.85 -8.47 -4.67
CA ASN A 473 -2.83 -9.45 -5.77
C ASN A 473 -4.06 -10.38 -5.82
N LEU A 474 -5.12 -10.03 -5.11
CA LEU A 474 -6.41 -10.75 -5.10
C LEU A 474 -7.24 -10.52 -6.37
N GLY A 475 -8.40 -11.16 -6.47
CA GLY A 475 -9.35 -11.03 -7.59
C GLY A 475 -10.08 -9.68 -7.60
N VAL A 476 -9.41 -8.68 -8.11
CA VAL A 476 -9.92 -7.31 -8.37
C VAL A 476 -9.50 -6.89 -9.78
N THR A 477 -10.13 -5.85 -10.32
CA THR A 477 -9.73 -5.24 -11.60
C THR A 477 -8.72 -4.11 -11.37
N HIS A 478 -8.12 -3.60 -12.45
CA HIS A 478 -7.34 -2.37 -12.42
C HIS A 478 -8.09 -1.24 -11.69
N ILE A 479 -9.37 -1.07 -12.00
CA ILE A 479 -10.22 -0.03 -11.41
C ILE A 479 -10.40 -0.27 -9.90
N THR A 480 -10.85 -1.44 -9.48
CA THR A 480 -11.12 -1.71 -8.07
C THR A 480 -9.86 -1.91 -7.23
N ASN A 481 -8.72 -2.20 -7.84
CA ASN A 481 -7.43 -2.14 -7.16
C ASN A 481 -7.21 -0.77 -6.48
N GLY A 482 -7.73 0.32 -7.08
CA GLY A 482 -7.66 1.68 -6.51
C GLY A 482 -8.21 1.81 -5.09
N CYS A 483 -9.16 0.97 -4.67
CA CYS A 483 -9.72 1.00 -3.31
C CYS A 483 -9.39 -0.26 -2.47
N TYR A 484 -8.94 -1.37 -3.09
CA TYR A 484 -8.60 -2.60 -2.36
C TYR A 484 -7.14 -2.67 -1.89
N ARG A 485 -6.26 -1.77 -2.34
CA ARG A 485 -4.81 -1.74 -2.03
C ARG A 485 -4.43 -0.96 -0.76
N LEU A 486 -5.40 -0.33 -0.07
CA LEU A 486 -5.12 0.57 1.05
C LEU A 486 -4.86 -0.19 2.36
N HIS A 487 -4.14 0.44 3.28
CA HIS A 487 -3.59 -0.17 4.49
C HIS A 487 -4.57 -1.04 5.30
N PRO A 488 -5.76 -0.58 5.73
CA PRO A 488 -6.65 -1.44 6.50
C PRO A 488 -7.28 -2.58 5.66
N VAL A 489 -7.43 -2.37 4.35
CA VAL A 489 -7.99 -3.37 3.43
C VAL A 489 -6.95 -4.46 3.15
N GLU A 490 -5.71 -4.08 2.80
CA GLU A 490 -4.63 -5.03 2.59
C GLU A 490 -4.32 -5.83 3.87
N TRP A 491 -4.37 -5.18 5.04
CA TRP A 491 -4.26 -5.87 6.32
C TRP A 491 -5.36 -6.92 6.48
N ASN A 492 -6.62 -6.57 6.21
CA ASN A 492 -7.75 -7.51 6.30
C ASN A 492 -7.60 -8.68 5.32
N ILE A 493 -7.18 -8.43 4.09
CA ILE A 493 -6.93 -9.47 3.06
C ILE A 493 -5.89 -10.47 3.58
N GLY A 494 -4.74 -9.97 4.04
CA GLY A 494 -3.68 -10.83 4.59
C GLY A 494 -4.13 -11.59 5.82
N GLU A 495 -4.81 -10.93 6.75
CA GLU A 495 -5.33 -11.56 7.96
C GLU A 495 -6.34 -12.67 7.64
N ALA A 496 -7.24 -12.45 6.66
CA ALA A 496 -8.19 -13.46 6.17
C ALA A 496 -7.47 -14.65 5.49
N ALA A 497 -6.45 -14.39 4.67
CA ALA A 497 -5.66 -15.43 4.03
C ALA A 497 -4.93 -16.33 5.05
N GLY A 498 -4.32 -15.71 6.08
CA GLY A 498 -3.66 -16.43 7.16
C GLY A 498 -4.62 -17.30 7.99
N LEU A 499 -5.81 -16.76 8.32
CA LEU A 499 -6.86 -17.52 9.02
C LEU A 499 -7.40 -18.65 8.17
N LEU A 500 -7.63 -18.43 6.87
CA LEU A 500 -8.14 -19.44 5.95
C LEU A 500 -7.17 -20.62 5.84
N ALA A 501 -5.89 -20.34 5.63
CA ALA A 501 -4.87 -21.38 5.58
C ALA A 501 -4.81 -22.20 6.88
N ALA A 502 -4.83 -21.54 8.03
CA ALA A 502 -4.83 -22.18 9.35
C ALA A 502 -6.09 -23.01 9.61
N HIS A 503 -7.27 -22.50 9.22
CA HIS A 503 -8.55 -23.20 9.33
C HIS A 503 -8.58 -24.44 8.43
N CYS A 504 -8.12 -24.32 7.19
CA CYS A 504 -8.04 -25.45 6.26
C CYS A 504 -7.13 -26.55 6.79
N LEU A 505 -5.98 -26.20 7.38
CA LEU A 505 -5.07 -27.17 8.02
C LEU A 505 -5.74 -27.89 9.20
N GLU A 506 -6.49 -27.17 10.03
CA GLU A 506 -7.17 -27.77 11.19
C GLU A 506 -8.27 -28.73 10.77
N ARG A 507 -9.02 -28.40 9.71
CA ARG A 507 -10.18 -29.16 9.26
C ARG A 507 -9.85 -30.20 8.18
N GLY A 508 -8.63 -30.20 7.63
CA GLY A 508 -8.26 -31.04 6.49
C GLY A 508 -9.01 -30.67 5.20
N LEU A 509 -9.21 -29.37 4.96
CA LEU A 509 -9.99 -28.84 3.84
C LEU A 509 -9.08 -28.11 2.84
N GLU A 510 -9.56 -28.00 1.60
CA GLU A 510 -9.07 -27.05 0.62
C GLU A 510 -9.85 -25.71 0.74
N PRO A 511 -9.26 -24.55 0.42
CA PRO A 511 -9.94 -23.25 0.51
C PRO A 511 -11.24 -23.17 -0.29
N HIS A 512 -11.30 -23.77 -1.49
CA HIS A 512 -12.50 -23.82 -2.32
C HIS A 512 -13.64 -24.56 -1.60
N GLN A 513 -13.35 -25.65 -0.90
CA GLN A 513 -14.34 -26.42 -0.17
C GLN A 513 -14.96 -25.63 1.01
N VAL A 514 -14.20 -24.67 1.56
CA VAL A 514 -14.74 -23.76 2.60
C VAL A 514 -15.82 -22.87 1.99
N ARG A 515 -15.59 -22.34 0.79
CA ARG A 515 -16.51 -21.43 0.11
C ARG A 515 -17.74 -22.15 -0.49
N GLU A 516 -17.54 -23.35 -1.04
CA GLU A 516 -18.57 -24.10 -1.77
C GLU A 516 -19.63 -24.75 -0.87
N ASP A 517 -19.35 -24.92 0.42
CA ASP A 517 -20.24 -25.53 1.40
C ASP A 517 -20.70 -24.47 2.41
N GLU A 518 -22.00 -24.22 2.48
CA GLU A 518 -22.60 -23.16 3.32
C GLU A 518 -22.28 -23.36 4.83
N ALA A 519 -22.24 -24.60 5.30
CA ALA A 519 -21.92 -24.87 6.71
C ALA A 519 -20.45 -24.60 7.03
N ARG A 520 -19.55 -24.95 6.12
CA ARG A 520 -18.10 -24.68 6.26
C ARG A 520 -17.81 -23.19 6.15
N LEU A 521 -18.46 -22.49 5.22
CA LEU A 521 -18.36 -21.05 5.10
C LEU A 521 -18.82 -20.34 6.37
N THR A 522 -19.96 -20.76 6.92
CA THR A 522 -20.51 -20.23 8.18
C THR A 522 -19.54 -20.47 9.34
N ASP A 523 -18.95 -21.66 9.44
CA ASP A 523 -17.93 -22.00 10.48
C ASP A 523 -16.69 -21.11 10.34
N PHE A 524 -16.21 -20.88 9.11
CA PHE A 524 -15.08 -19.99 8.86
C PHE A 524 -15.41 -18.51 9.15
N GLN A 525 -16.58 -18.03 8.76
CA GLN A 525 -17.04 -16.67 9.09
C GLN A 525 -17.20 -16.46 10.60
N ALA A 526 -17.69 -17.49 11.32
CA ALA A 526 -17.77 -17.46 12.78
C ALA A 526 -16.35 -17.34 13.40
N LEU A 527 -15.36 -18.05 12.85
CA LEU A 527 -13.97 -17.89 13.24
C LEU A 527 -13.47 -16.47 12.98
N CYS A 528 -13.73 -15.91 11.80
CA CYS A 528 -13.35 -14.53 11.47
C CYS A 528 -13.93 -13.54 12.50
N ILE A 529 -15.22 -13.64 12.81
CA ILE A 529 -15.90 -12.79 13.81
C ILE A 529 -15.25 -12.96 15.19
N ALA A 530 -14.97 -14.19 15.62
CA ALA A 530 -14.30 -14.47 16.91
C ALA A 530 -12.89 -13.85 16.97
N GLN A 531 -12.19 -13.80 15.83
CA GLN A 531 -10.89 -13.13 15.68
C GLN A 531 -11.01 -11.59 15.56
N GLY A 532 -12.23 -11.06 15.50
CA GLY A 532 -12.51 -9.63 15.51
C GLY A 532 -12.54 -8.98 14.13
N PHE A 533 -12.93 -9.74 13.13
CA PHE A 533 -13.28 -9.20 11.81
C PHE A 533 -14.66 -8.56 11.85
N GLU A 534 -14.82 -7.53 11.07
CA GLU A 534 -16.11 -6.95 10.72
C GLU A 534 -16.45 -7.45 9.31
N LEU A 535 -17.58 -8.15 9.12
CA LEU A 535 -17.97 -8.73 7.83
C LEU A 535 -19.00 -7.88 7.09
N GLU A 536 -19.61 -6.91 7.78
CA GLU A 536 -20.65 -6.04 7.23
C GLU A 536 -20.40 -4.59 7.69
N TRP A 537 -20.80 -3.66 6.88
CA TRP A 537 -20.80 -2.24 7.22
C TRP A 537 -22.09 -1.86 7.94
N PRO A 538 -22.04 -1.03 8.98
CA PRO A 538 -23.21 -0.32 9.47
C PRO A 538 -23.68 0.69 8.40
N HIS A 539 -24.84 1.33 8.60
CA HIS A 539 -25.34 2.36 7.67
C HIS A 539 -24.31 3.46 7.44
N THR A 540 -23.88 3.62 6.20
CA THR A 540 -22.80 4.53 5.78
C THR A 540 -23.19 5.29 4.52
N HIS A 541 -22.29 6.18 4.04
CA HIS A 541 -22.50 7.00 2.86
C HIS A 541 -21.33 6.82 1.88
N ALA A 542 -21.58 7.05 0.59
CA ALA A 542 -20.54 7.09 -0.44
C ALA A 542 -19.40 8.09 -0.09
N VAL A 543 -18.17 7.73 -0.38
CA VAL A 543 -16.95 8.48 -0.07
C VAL A 543 -16.22 8.91 -1.33
#